data_fbf39d7681083867dd44757d3fbd6c10
#
_entry.id   fbf39d7681083867dd44757d3fbd6c10
#
_cell.length_a   1.000
_cell.length_b   1.000
_cell.length_c   1.000
_cell.angle_alpha   90.00
_cell.angle_beta   90.00
_cell.angle_gamma   90.00
#
_symmetry.space_group_name_H-M   'P 1'
#
loop_
_entity.id
_entity.type
_entity.pdbx_description
1 polymer ?
#
loop_
_entity_poly.entity_id
_entity_poly.type
_entity_poly.pdbx_seq_one_letter_code
_entity_poly.pdbx_strand_id
1 'polypeptide(L)'
;EQALSVAKKYHLNLSSSAQELLQQETPKSLNNVTTQITGSVRELCAAAATACWSLGYEPIVLTDQLCCEAREAGSFLGSIVRTHIGQGKKIAFIAGGETVVHLTGKGLGGRNQELALAAAPALSGLNHCCVFSVGSDGTDGPTDAAGGYVDGQTETDLHAVGIDVFLTLADNDAYHALQAVDGLIITGATGTNVNDVAVALVE
;
A
#
# COMPACT_ATOMS: atom_id res chain seq x y z
N GLU A 1 -0.90 14.93 -30.07
CA GLU A 1 -2.38 15.11 -30.14
C GLU A 1 -3.04 14.92 -28.78
N GLN A 2 -2.79 13.82 -28.04
CA GLN A 2 -3.44 13.54 -26.76
C GLN A 2 -3.19 14.64 -25.71
N ALA A 3 -1.93 15.09 -25.54
CA ALA A 3 -1.57 16.14 -24.59
C ALA A 3 -2.30 17.47 -24.87
N LEU A 4 -2.41 17.85 -26.15
CA LEU A 4 -3.15 19.05 -26.56
C LEU A 4 -4.66 18.90 -26.31
N SER A 5 -5.22 17.71 -26.51
CA SER A 5 -6.61 17.40 -26.18
C SER A 5 -6.90 17.56 -24.69
N VAL A 6 -6.00 17.05 -23.83
CA VAL A 6 -6.11 17.20 -22.38
C VAL A 6 -5.97 18.67 -21.96
N ALA A 7 -4.98 19.39 -22.51
CA ALA A 7 -4.80 20.81 -22.23
C ALA A 7 -6.04 21.63 -22.56
N LYS A 8 -6.69 21.35 -23.72
CA LYS A 8 -7.93 21.99 -24.14
C LYS A 8 -9.10 21.63 -23.23
N LYS A 9 -9.24 20.33 -22.89
CA LYS A 9 -10.34 19.84 -22.02
C LYS A 9 -10.34 20.51 -20.65
N TYR A 10 -9.16 20.72 -20.08
CA TYR A 10 -9.00 21.29 -18.73
C TYR A 10 -8.65 22.78 -18.75
N HIS A 11 -8.71 23.44 -19.90
CA HIS A 11 -8.41 24.87 -20.07
C HIS A 11 -7.06 25.28 -19.48
N LEU A 12 -6.03 24.46 -19.70
CA LEU A 12 -4.70 24.72 -19.14
C LEU A 12 -4.07 25.96 -19.80
N ASN A 13 -3.57 26.88 -18.99
CA ASN A 13 -2.88 28.07 -19.48
C ASN A 13 -1.40 27.69 -19.71
N LEU A 14 -1.07 27.32 -20.94
CA LEU A 14 0.27 26.91 -21.36
C LEU A 14 1.00 28.08 -22.01
N SER A 15 2.31 28.24 -21.76
CA SER A 15 3.16 29.18 -22.47
C SER A 15 3.25 28.84 -23.96
N SER A 16 3.56 29.80 -24.81
CA SER A 16 3.73 29.57 -26.26
C SER A 16 4.77 28.50 -26.56
N SER A 17 5.90 28.51 -25.86
CA SER A 17 6.95 27.48 -26.00
C SER A 17 6.47 26.07 -25.62
N ALA A 18 5.65 25.94 -24.56
CA ALA A 18 5.06 24.65 -24.19
C ALA A 18 4.05 24.17 -25.24
N GLN A 19 3.24 25.06 -25.81
CA GLN A 19 2.31 24.74 -26.88
C GLN A 19 3.03 24.28 -28.15
N GLU A 20 4.14 24.93 -28.54
CA GLU A 20 4.98 24.53 -29.68
C GLU A 20 5.59 23.14 -29.47
N LEU A 21 6.14 22.86 -28.26
CA LEU A 21 6.70 21.55 -27.93
C LEU A 21 5.64 20.43 -27.97
N LEU A 22 4.41 20.69 -27.48
CA LEU A 22 3.33 19.71 -27.52
C LEU A 22 2.79 19.41 -28.94
N GLN A 23 3.14 20.22 -29.93
CA GLN A 23 2.83 19.95 -31.34
C GLN A 23 3.86 19.02 -31.99
N GLN A 24 5.03 18.84 -31.39
CA GLN A 24 6.07 17.97 -31.91
C GLN A 24 5.80 16.52 -31.45
N GLU A 25 5.96 15.58 -32.39
CA GLU A 25 5.87 14.15 -32.05
C GLU A 25 7.13 13.72 -31.32
N THR A 26 6.95 13.02 -30.18
CA THR A 26 8.07 12.45 -29.44
C THR A 26 8.71 11.31 -30.22
N PRO A 27 10.05 11.12 -30.13
CA PRO A 27 10.71 9.98 -30.75
C PRO A 27 10.08 8.66 -30.36
N LYS A 28 9.81 7.78 -31.30
CA LYS A 28 9.21 6.46 -31.04
C LYS A 28 10.25 5.44 -30.54
N SER A 29 11.50 5.67 -30.85
CA SER A 29 12.62 4.84 -30.38
C SER A 29 13.85 5.71 -30.18
N LEU A 30 14.64 5.34 -29.19
CA LEU A 30 15.93 5.95 -28.90
C LEU A 30 16.99 4.85 -28.95
N ASN A 31 18.09 5.08 -29.66
CA ASN A 31 19.19 4.12 -29.83
C ASN A 31 20.45 4.50 -29.03
N ASN A 32 20.39 5.61 -28.31
CA ASN A 32 21.48 6.16 -27.49
C ASN A 32 21.16 6.08 -25.99
N VAL A 33 20.27 5.16 -25.57
CA VAL A 33 19.86 4.97 -24.19
C VAL A 33 20.34 3.62 -23.70
N THR A 34 20.96 3.61 -22.53
CA THR A 34 21.23 2.40 -21.74
C THR A 34 20.38 2.45 -20.48
N THR A 35 19.58 1.41 -20.26
CA THR A 35 18.73 1.28 -19.06
C THR A 35 19.37 0.33 -18.07
N GLN A 36 19.55 0.80 -16.85
CA GLN A 36 19.98 -0.04 -15.71
C GLN A 36 18.92 0.04 -14.62
N ILE A 37 18.38 -1.11 -14.25
CA ILE A 37 17.44 -1.23 -13.12
C ILE A 37 18.28 -1.41 -11.86
N THR A 38 18.18 -0.47 -10.93
CA THR A 38 18.95 -0.45 -9.67
C THR A 38 18.18 -0.93 -8.47
N GLY A 39 16.87 -1.12 -8.60
CA GLY A 39 15.97 -1.66 -7.58
C GLY A 39 14.57 -1.81 -8.15
N SER A 40 13.81 -2.72 -7.60
CA SER A 40 12.42 -2.98 -7.99
C SER A 40 11.62 -3.56 -6.83
N VAL A 41 10.31 -3.65 -7.00
CA VAL A 41 9.42 -4.29 -6.04
C VAL A 41 9.81 -5.77 -5.79
N ARG A 42 10.43 -6.43 -6.75
CA ARG A 42 10.91 -7.81 -6.61
C ARG A 42 12.02 -7.91 -5.56
N GLU A 43 12.98 -7.00 -5.58
CA GLU A 43 14.05 -6.92 -4.57
C GLU A 43 13.47 -6.54 -3.21
N LEU A 44 12.45 -5.67 -3.16
CA LEU A 44 11.74 -5.33 -1.93
C LEU A 44 11.07 -6.57 -1.32
N CYS A 45 10.33 -7.36 -2.10
CA CYS A 45 9.73 -8.62 -1.67
C CYS A 45 10.79 -9.64 -1.20
N ALA A 46 11.90 -9.74 -1.91
CA ALA A 46 13.00 -10.65 -1.54
C ALA A 46 13.65 -10.23 -0.21
N ALA A 47 13.84 -8.93 0.01
CA ALA A 47 14.34 -8.40 1.28
C ALA A 47 13.36 -8.67 2.43
N ALA A 48 12.06 -8.44 2.22
CA ALA A 48 11.02 -8.76 3.18
C ALA A 48 10.99 -10.26 3.50
N ALA A 49 11.10 -11.14 2.50
CA ALA A 49 11.18 -12.59 2.70
C ALA A 49 12.41 -12.98 3.53
N THR A 50 13.56 -12.39 3.24
CA THR A 50 14.80 -12.62 4.02
C THR A 50 14.64 -12.19 5.48
N ALA A 51 14.02 -11.03 5.73
CA ALA A 51 13.74 -10.54 7.08
C ALA A 51 12.78 -11.47 7.82
N CYS A 52 11.68 -11.89 7.20
CA CYS A 52 10.73 -12.83 7.78
C CYS A 52 11.40 -14.17 8.14
N TRP A 53 12.24 -14.69 7.24
CA TRP A 53 12.99 -15.91 7.50
C TRP A 53 13.91 -15.77 8.72
N SER A 54 14.62 -14.66 8.86
CA SER A 54 15.49 -14.39 10.00
C SER A 54 14.75 -14.30 11.34
N LEU A 55 13.45 -13.96 11.29
CA LEU A 55 12.54 -13.91 12.44
C LEU A 55 11.84 -15.25 12.71
N GLY A 56 12.13 -16.29 11.93
CA GLY A 56 11.60 -17.63 12.12
C GLY A 56 10.27 -17.90 11.40
N TYR A 57 9.85 -17.02 10.48
CA TYR A 57 8.69 -17.25 9.63
C TYR A 57 9.10 -17.90 8.31
N GLU A 58 8.26 -18.82 7.80
CA GLU A 58 8.35 -19.32 6.44
C GLU A 58 7.78 -18.29 5.47
N PRO A 59 8.59 -17.62 4.64
CA PRO A 59 8.09 -16.60 3.73
C PRO A 59 7.49 -17.21 2.47
N ILE A 60 6.31 -16.73 2.09
CA ILE A 60 5.61 -17.06 0.84
C ILE A 60 5.34 -15.78 0.09
N VAL A 61 6.07 -15.54 -1.00
CA VAL A 61 5.80 -14.39 -1.87
C VAL A 61 4.62 -14.74 -2.77
N LEU A 62 3.48 -14.10 -2.53
CA LEU A 62 2.25 -14.29 -3.30
C LEU A 62 2.35 -13.64 -4.67
N THR A 63 2.88 -12.43 -4.72
CA THR A 63 3.06 -11.65 -5.96
C THR A 63 4.05 -10.52 -5.74
N ASP A 64 4.74 -10.11 -6.80
CA ASP A 64 5.51 -8.87 -6.91
C ASP A 64 4.84 -7.87 -7.87
N GLN A 65 3.54 -8.08 -8.20
CA GLN A 65 2.76 -7.29 -9.14
C GLN A 65 1.35 -7.00 -8.62
N LEU A 66 1.22 -6.77 -7.31
CA LEU A 66 -0.07 -6.43 -6.71
C LEU A 66 -0.59 -5.14 -7.34
N CYS A 67 -1.76 -5.20 -7.98
CA CYS A 67 -2.38 -4.06 -8.66
C CYS A 67 -3.91 -4.20 -8.59
N CYS A 68 -4.47 -3.79 -7.47
CA CYS A 68 -5.93 -3.79 -7.23
C CYS A 68 -6.28 -2.68 -6.25
N GLU A 69 -7.55 -2.54 -5.89
CA GLU A 69 -7.98 -1.61 -4.84
C GLU A 69 -7.40 -2.03 -3.47
N ALA A 70 -6.87 -1.08 -2.71
CA ALA A 70 -6.17 -1.31 -1.46
C ALA A 70 -7.02 -2.07 -0.44
N ARG A 71 -8.30 -1.67 -0.27
CA ARG A 71 -9.22 -2.34 0.67
C ARG A 71 -9.51 -3.79 0.28
N GLU A 72 -9.56 -4.11 -1.02
CA GLU A 72 -9.77 -5.48 -1.48
C GLU A 72 -8.53 -6.35 -1.21
N ALA A 73 -7.33 -5.79 -1.44
CA ALA A 73 -6.09 -6.46 -1.08
C ALA A 73 -6.00 -6.74 0.43
N GLY A 74 -6.38 -5.78 1.27
CA GLY A 74 -6.41 -5.93 2.72
C GLY A 74 -7.38 -7.03 3.18
N SER A 75 -8.62 -7.02 2.68
CA SER A 75 -9.61 -8.06 2.94
C SER A 75 -9.14 -9.44 2.49
N PHE A 76 -8.47 -9.52 1.34
CA PHE A 76 -7.91 -10.78 0.83
C PHE A 76 -6.79 -11.31 1.73
N LEU A 77 -5.84 -10.46 2.14
CA LEU A 77 -4.78 -10.85 3.08
C LEU A 77 -5.35 -11.28 4.44
N GLY A 78 -6.35 -10.58 4.95
CA GLY A 78 -7.08 -10.99 6.15
C GLY A 78 -7.72 -12.37 6.02
N SER A 79 -8.28 -12.70 4.85
CA SER A 79 -8.85 -14.03 4.56
C SER A 79 -7.78 -15.13 4.54
N ILE A 80 -6.58 -14.83 4.04
CA ILE A 80 -5.42 -15.73 4.09
C ILE A 80 -5.04 -16.01 5.55
N VAL A 81 -4.94 -14.96 6.38
CA VAL A 81 -4.66 -15.10 7.82
C VAL A 81 -5.66 -16.08 8.46
N ARG A 82 -6.97 -15.86 8.28
CA ARG A 82 -8.02 -16.74 8.82
C ARG A 82 -7.89 -18.18 8.39
N THR A 83 -7.40 -18.43 7.17
CA THR A 83 -7.22 -19.79 6.67
C THR A 83 -6.04 -20.51 7.34
N HIS A 84 -5.00 -19.78 7.71
CA HIS A 84 -3.73 -20.38 8.16
C HIS A 84 -3.47 -20.27 9.66
N ILE A 85 -4.24 -19.44 10.37
CA ILE A 85 -4.07 -19.26 11.83
C ILE A 85 -4.32 -20.59 12.57
N GLY A 86 -3.51 -20.85 13.61
CA GLY A 86 -3.66 -22.05 14.45
C GLY A 86 -3.17 -23.36 13.85
N GLN A 87 -2.47 -23.32 12.69
CA GLN A 87 -1.89 -24.51 12.08
C GLN A 87 -0.52 -24.93 12.70
N GLY A 88 -0.05 -24.19 13.71
CA GLY A 88 1.22 -24.46 14.38
C GLY A 88 2.45 -24.15 13.51
N LYS A 89 2.29 -23.29 12.51
CA LYS A 89 3.35 -22.83 11.63
C LYS A 89 3.44 -21.32 11.66
N LYS A 90 4.67 -20.79 11.64
CA LYS A 90 4.93 -19.37 11.47
C LYS A 90 5.11 -19.07 9.98
N ILE A 91 4.12 -18.43 9.37
CA ILE A 91 4.14 -18.15 7.93
C ILE A 91 4.02 -16.62 7.72
N ALA A 92 4.79 -16.11 6.76
CA ALA A 92 4.70 -14.73 6.27
C ALA A 92 4.25 -14.74 4.81
N PHE A 93 3.05 -14.25 4.55
CA PHE A 93 2.55 -14.03 3.18
C PHE A 93 2.92 -12.63 2.74
N ILE A 94 3.63 -12.50 1.63
CA ILE A 94 4.21 -11.25 1.14
C ILE A 94 3.63 -10.91 -0.22
N ALA A 95 3.14 -9.69 -0.39
CA ALA A 95 2.66 -9.17 -1.66
C ALA A 95 3.27 -7.78 -1.91
N GLY A 96 3.95 -7.61 -3.03
CA GLY A 96 4.51 -6.33 -3.44
C GLY A 96 3.86 -5.81 -4.71
N GLY A 97 3.82 -4.49 -4.86
CA GLY A 97 3.22 -3.83 -6.01
C GLY A 97 2.77 -2.41 -5.68
N GLU A 98 1.73 -1.96 -6.35
CA GLU A 98 1.15 -0.64 -6.11
C GLU A 98 -0.38 -0.73 -6.22
N THR A 99 -1.05 -0.68 -5.07
CA THR A 99 -2.51 -0.66 -5.01
C THR A 99 -3.05 0.74 -5.28
N VAL A 100 -4.34 0.85 -5.52
CA VAL A 100 -5.03 2.12 -5.76
C VAL A 100 -6.11 2.36 -4.71
N VAL A 101 -6.49 3.62 -4.50
CA VAL A 101 -7.61 4.02 -3.66
C VAL A 101 -8.65 4.74 -4.51
N HIS A 102 -9.90 4.31 -4.42
CA HIS A 102 -11.02 5.09 -4.93
C HIS A 102 -11.45 6.10 -3.87
N LEU A 103 -11.19 7.38 -4.15
CA LEU A 103 -11.59 8.46 -3.25
C LEU A 103 -13.11 8.69 -3.35
N THR A 104 -13.81 8.29 -2.31
CA THR A 104 -15.27 8.47 -2.15
C THR A 104 -15.60 9.43 -1.02
N GLY A 105 -14.71 9.60 -0.07
CA GLY A 105 -14.85 10.43 1.10
C GLY A 105 -13.96 11.67 1.10
N LYS A 106 -13.76 12.23 2.29
CA LYS A 106 -12.93 13.43 2.54
C LYS A 106 -11.87 13.20 3.61
N GLY A 107 -11.76 11.97 4.10
CA GLY A 107 -10.81 11.59 5.13
C GLY A 107 -9.36 11.70 4.67
N LEU A 108 -8.46 11.37 5.56
CA LEU A 108 -7.02 11.37 5.36
C LEU A 108 -6.49 9.94 5.39
N GLY A 109 -5.60 9.61 4.46
CA GLY A 109 -4.96 8.30 4.40
C GLY A 109 -4.22 8.08 3.09
N GLY A 110 -3.69 6.89 2.96
CA GLY A 110 -3.05 6.40 1.76
C GLY A 110 -3.40 4.94 1.51
N ARG A 111 -2.91 4.39 0.41
CA ARG A 111 -3.23 3.02 -0.03
C ARG A 111 -2.73 1.95 0.95
N ASN A 112 -1.57 2.17 1.55
CA ASN A 112 -0.99 1.22 2.52
C ASN A 112 -1.75 1.21 3.84
N GLN A 113 -2.16 2.38 4.32
CA GLN A 113 -3.01 2.54 5.50
C GLN A 113 -4.39 1.92 5.27
N GLU A 114 -5.01 2.18 4.10
CA GLU A 114 -6.32 1.63 3.74
C GLU A 114 -6.27 0.10 3.60
N LEU A 115 -5.19 -0.44 3.00
CA LEU A 115 -4.98 -1.88 2.91
C LEU A 115 -4.88 -2.52 4.31
N ALA A 116 -4.05 -1.96 5.19
CA ALA A 116 -3.89 -2.47 6.55
C ALA A 116 -5.22 -2.43 7.31
N LEU A 117 -5.90 -1.27 7.34
CA LEU A 117 -7.16 -1.11 8.06
C LEU A 117 -8.25 -2.08 7.56
N ALA A 118 -8.32 -2.32 6.24
CA ALA A 118 -9.29 -3.24 5.65
C ALA A 118 -9.10 -4.71 6.04
N ALA A 119 -7.92 -5.08 6.54
CA ALA A 119 -7.68 -6.42 7.06
C ALA A 119 -8.22 -6.60 8.50
N ALA A 120 -8.38 -5.52 9.28
CA ALA A 120 -8.72 -5.58 10.70
C ALA A 120 -9.98 -6.42 11.02
N PRO A 121 -11.12 -6.31 10.29
CA PRO A 121 -12.29 -7.12 10.58
C PRO A 121 -12.07 -8.63 10.43
N ALA A 122 -11.20 -9.03 9.50
CA ALA A 122 -10.88 -10.44 9.32
C ALA A 122 -9.97 -10.99 10.44
N LEU A 123 -9.17 -10.14 11.08
CA LEU A 123 -8.26 -10.52 12.16
C LEU A 123 -8.93 -10.46 13.53
N SER A 124 -10.08 -9.81 13.66
CA SER A 124 -10.77 -9.54 14.94
C SER A 124 -10.89 -10.78 15.82
N GLY A 125 -10.38 -10.69 17.04
CA GLY A 125 -10.39 -11.76 18.04
C GLY A 125 -9.37 -12.89 17.79
N LEU A 126 -8.56 -12.83 16.73
CA LEU A 126 -7.48 -13.78 16.49
C LEU A 126 -6.23 -13.37 17.28
N ASN A 127 -5.42 -14.35 17.67
CA ASN A 127 -4.13 -14.12 18.34
C ASN A 127 -2.99 -14.53 17.41
N HIS A 128 -1.81 -13.96 17.66
CA HIS A 128 -0.58 -14.33 16.94
C HIS A 128 -0.68 -14.12 15.41
N CYS A 129 -1.30 -13.03 15.00
CA CYS A 129 -1.35 -12.63 13.61
C CYS A 129 -1.35 -11.10 13.48
N CYS A 130 -0.84 -10.62 12.36
CA CYS A 130 -0.98 -9.23 11.95
C CYS A 130 -0.94 -9.08 10.43
N VAL A 131 -1.44 -7.96 9.94
CA VAL A 131 -1.27 -7.50 8.56
C VAL A 131 -0.72 -6.09 8.60
N PHE A 132 0.30 -5.83 7.81
CA PHE A 132 0.81 -4.47 7.60
C PHE A 132 1.11 -4.21 6.13
N SER A 133 1.11 -2.95 5.75
CA SER A 133 1.52 -2.49 4.41
C SER A 133 2.27 -1.18 4.52
N VAL A 134 3.35 -1.04 3.73
CA VAL A 134 4.21 0.15 3.74
C VAL A 134 4.69 0.52 2.35
N GLY A 135 4.79 1.83 2.09
CA GLY A 135 5.50 2.38 0.96
C GLY A 135 7.01 2.39 1.20
N SER A 136 7.80 1.93 0.24
CA SER A 136 9.26 1.86 0.36
C SER A 136 9.92 3.23 0.47
N ASP A 137 9.26 4.31 0.06
CA ASP A 137 9.74 5.69 0.16
C ASP A 137 9.53 6.32 1.55
N GLY A 138 8.77 5.64 2.42
CA GLY A 138 8.48 6.11 3.78
C GLY A 138 7.31 7.07 3.85
N THR A 139 6.51 7.17 2.77
CA THR A 139 5.30 8.02 2.72
C THR A 139 4.10 7.23 2.18
N ASP A 140 2.89 7.62 2.58
CA ASP A 140 1.66 7.01 2.08
C ASP A 140 0.55 8.06 1.98
N GLY A 141 0.21 8.44 0.75
CA GLY A 141 -0.70 9.54 0.47
C GLY A 141 -0.19 10.88 1.02
N PRO A 142 -1.07 11.82 1.39
CA PRO A 142 -0.69 13.13 1.93
C PRO A 142 -0.42 13.08 3.45
N THR A 143 0.19 12.00 3.97
CA THR A 143 0.43 11.77 5.39
C THR A 143 1.93 11.66 5.71
N ASP A 144 2.29 11.66 6.98
CA ASP A 144 3.64 11.43 7.47
C ASP A 144 3.95 9.95 7.75
N ALA A 145 2.96 9.07 7.55
CA ALA A 145 3.11 7.63 7.72
C ALA A 145 3.62 6.96 6.45
N ALA A 146 4.43 5.92 6.58
CA ALA A 146 4.80 5.01 5.51
C ALA A 146 3.69 4.01 5.19
N GLY A 147 2.78 3.79 6.13
CA GLY A 147 1.68 2.84 6.03
C GLY A 147 1.05 2.54 7.38
N GLY A 148 0.51 1.35 7.53
CA GLY A 148 -0.13 0.94 8.77
C GLY A 148 -0.05 -0.55 9.03
N TYR A 149 -0.36 -0.93 10.27
CA TYR A 149 -0.52 -2.33 10.67
C TYR A 149 -1.77 -2.52 11.51
N VAL A 150 -2.29 -3.73 11.49
CA VAL A 150 -3.42 -4.19 12.28
C VAL A 150 -3.19 -5.61 12.77
N ASP A 151 -3.79 -5.94 13.90
CA ASP A 151 -3.78 -7.27 14.51
C ASP A 151 -5.18 -7.68 14.97
N GLY A 152 -5.28 -8.77 15.74
CA GLY A 152 -6.56 -9.26 16.22
C GLY A 152 -7.25 -8.40 17.27
N GLN A 153 -6.57 -7.42 17.86
CA GLN A 153 -7.13 -6.51 18.85
C GLN A 153 -7.61 -5.18 18.22
N THR A 154 -7.06 -4.83 17.08
CA THR A 154 -7.25 -3.51 16.43
C THR A 154 -8.72 -3.13 16.25
N GLU A 155 -9.60 -4.03 15.78
CA GLU A 155 -11.02 -3.72 15.59
C GLU A 155 -11.73 -3.43 16.92
N THR A 156 -11.39 -4.18 17.97
CA THR A 156 -11.93 -3.97 19.32
C THR A 156 -11.52 -2.61 19.86
N ASP A 157 -10.26 -2.22 19.68
CA ASP A 157 -9.73 -0.93 20.14
C ASP A 157 -10.37 0.23 19.38
N LEU A 158 -10.56 0.10 18.07
CA LEU A 158 -11.28 1.08 17.26
C LEU A 158 -12.73 1.26 17.75
N HIS A 159 -13.45 0.17 17.97
CA HIS A 159 -14.81 0.23 18.51
C HIS A 159 -14.86 0.88 19.91
N ALA A 160 -13.88 0.62 20.77
CA ALA A 160 -13.80 1.23 22.10
C ALA A 160 -13.67 2.75 22.06
N VAL A 161 -13.08 3.31 21.00
CA VAL A 161 -12.99 4.75 20.78
C VAL A 161 -14.07 5.29 19.83
N GLY A 162 -15.05 4.46 19.47
CA GLY A 162 -16.22 4.86 18.69
C GLY A 162 -15.95 4.94 17.16
N ILE A 163 -14.90 4.28 16.67
CA ILE A 163 -14.55 4.23 15.25
C ILE A 163 -15.05 2.92 14.63
N ASP A 164 -15.82 3.03 13.55
CA ASP A 164 -16.27 1.91 12.73
C ASP A 164 -15.38 1.78 11.49
N VAL A 165 -14.78 0.62 11.30
CA VAL A 165 -13.82 0.35 10.21
C VAL A 165 -14.45 0.57 8.83
N PHE A 166 -15.70 0.12 8.63
CA PHE A 166 -16.34 0.21 7.30
C PHE A 166 -16.73 1.64 6.96
N LEU A 167 -17.22 2.41 7.93
CA LEU A 167 -17.53 3.83 7.74
C LEU A 167 -16.25 4.62 7.50
N THR A 168 -15.18 4.32 8.21
CA THR A 168 -13.87 4.94 8.05
C THR A 168 -13.29 4.67 6.64
N LEU A 169 -13.35 3.43 6.18
CA LEU A 169 -12.92 3.07 4.82
C LEU A 169 -13.79 3.75 3.75
N ALA A 170 -15.10 3.91 3.98
CA ALA A 170 -15.99 4.61 3.06
C ALA A 170 -15.66 6.12 2.96
N ASP A 171 -15.15 6.72 4.03
CA ASP A 171 -14.69 8.12 4.04
C ASP A 171 -13.21 8.27 3.65
N ASN A 172 -12.48 7.18 3.37
CA ASN A 172 -11.03 7.15 3.10
C ASN A 172 -10.19 7.77 4.24
N ASP A 173 -10.58 7.52 5.51
CA ASP A 173 -9.96 8.13 6.71
C ASP A 173 -9.09 7.15 7.51
N ALA A 174 -8.36 6.29 6.81
CA ALA A 174 -7.55 5.26 7.44
C ALA A 174 -6.45 5.83 8.37
N TYR A 175 -5.93 7.02 8.07
CA TYR A 175 -4.90 7.67 8.89
C TYR A 175 -5.38 7.91 10.33
N HIS A 176 -6.53 8.59 10.51
CA HIS A 176 -7.02 8.91 11.86
C HIS A 176 -7.45 7.68 12.62
N ALA A 177 -8.02 6.68 11.94
CA ALA A 177 -8.37 5.42 12.59
C ALA A 177 -7.13 4.69 13.12
N LEU A 178 -6.11 4.49 12.28
CA LEU A 178 -4.86 3.84 12.70
C LEU A 178 -4.11 4.66 13.74
N GLN A 179 -4.11 5.98 13.64
CA GLN A 179 -3.53 6.87 14.65
C GLN A 179 -4.16 6.68 16.02
N ALA A 180 -5.48 6.50 16.08
CA ALA A 180 -6.22 6.35 17.34
C ALA A 180 -5.88 5.06 18.12
N VAL A 181 -5.27 4.07 17.44
CA VAL A 181 -4.92 2.75 18.00
C VAL A 181 -3.44 2.40 17.84
N ASP A 182 -2.58 3.41 17.66
CA ASP A 182 -1.13 3.26 17.46
C ASP A 182 -0.76 2.31 16.29
N GLY A 183 -1.62 2.22 15.29
CA GLY A 183 -1.47 1.35 14.11
C GLY A 183 -0.72 1.99 12.94
N LEU A 184 -0.21 3.22 13.07
CA LEU A 184 0.58 3.87 12.01
C LEU A 184 2.04 3.38 12.04
N ILE A 185 2.61 3.21 10.85
CA ILE A 185 4.04 2.94 10.68
C ILE A 185 4.71 4.22 10.18
N ILE A 186 5.55 4.82 11.01
CA ILE A 186 6.27 6.06 10.72
C ILE A 186 7.77 5.75 10.57
N THR A 187 8.32 5.94 9.39
CA THR A 187 9.75 5.71 9.11
C THR A 187 10.50 6.99 8.77
N GLY A 188 9.78 8.02 8.33
CA GLY A 188 10.36 9.14 7.60
C GLY A 188 10.84 8.73 6.20
N ALA A 189 11.33 9.71 5.43
CA ALA A 189 11.78 9.47 4.07
C ALA A 189 12.99 8.52 4.03
N THR A 190 12.92 7.49 3.20
CA THR A 190 13.95 6.43 3.09
C THR A 190 14.99 6.73 2.00
N GLY A 191 14.71 7.66 1.10
CA GLY A 191 15.58 7.99 -0.04
C GLY A 191 15.48 7.00 -1.20
N THR A 192 14.53 6.06 -1.18
CA THR A 192 14.24 5.14 -2.27
C THR A 192 12.75 5.13 -2.59
N ASN A 193 12.36 4.63 -3.76
CA ASN A 193 10.99 4.29 -4.10
C ASN A 193 11.00 3.11 -5.08
N VAL A 194 10.55 1.98 -4.60
CA VAL A 194 10.40 0.71 -5.34
C VAL A 194 9.02 0.09 -5.08
N ASN A 195 8.01 0.94 -5.02
CA ASN A 195 6.61 0.63 -4.71
C ASN A 195 6.41 0.19 -3.25
N ASP A 196 5.40 -0.64 -3.00
CA ASP A 196 4.92 -1.01 -1.68
C ASP A 196 5.12 -2.50 -1.41
N VAL A 197 5.12 -2.84 -0.13
CA VAL A 197 5.04 -4.23 0.33
C VAL A 197 3.99 -4.38 1.42
N ALA A 198 3.12 -5.36 1.25
CA ALA A 198 2.18 -5.82 2.25
C ALA A 198 2.58 -7.20 2.76
N VAL A 199 2.48 -7.41 4.06
CA VAL A 199 2.84 -8.66 4.71
C VAL A 199 1.74 -9.07 5.69
N ALA A 200 1.35 -10.34 5.62
CA ALA A 200 0.47 -10.98 6.60
C ALA A 200 1.26 -12.04 7.35
N LEU A 201 1.37 -11.90 8.67
CA LEU A 201 2.04 -12.83 9.56
C LEU A 201 1.02 -13.68 10.31
N VAL A 202 1.28 -14.98 10.42
CA VAL A 202 0.51 -15.93 11.22
C VAL A 202 1.43 -16.88 12.00
N GLU A 203 1.02 -17.24 13.23
CA GLU A 203 1.67 -18.25 14.07
C GLU A 203 0.69 -19.37 14.49
#